data_2f9fb0c6fc8ba72aacb71b5679263e25
#
_entry.id   2f9fb0c6fc8ba72aacb71b5679263e25
#
_cell.length_a   1.000
_cell.length_b   1.000
_cell.length_c   1.000
_cell.angle_alpha   90.00
_cell.angle_beta   90.00
_cell.angle_gamma   90.00
#
_symmetry.space_group_name_H-M   'P 1'
#
loop_
_entity.id
_entity.type
_entity.pdbx_description
1 polymer ?
#
loop_
_entity_poly.entity_id
_entity_poly.type
_entity_poly.pdbx_seq_one_letter_code
_entity_poly.pdbx_strand_id
1 'polypeptide(L)'
;LSYWDRVRHEYLAIDAGFLAGMDEFSADVFSAVFFGKKARAEQDAAPTLVRYRNQPLKYWFHKQVRERHAKRGNEAHFARKGSSIAEWNAFKEREKPPRLDAPKAAPRQSVADMCKPGDQLISLGAIWNIDGLEECLQDLKDSKGLKIYQLVHDLIPLIATKHIAADFANEFYFWLKSSASYCDRFLANSENTAKDLRAFMDEIGQVRPVDVVPLAQKFDVVHSNRVNDPATPFKSHLSSIKGLDQSVLNLTKMPYVLVVGTMESRKNIWRLAQAWQQLVQTPDLDMPKLVFAGKPGWLNDDFESLMQATGNLGGWVQFAKRPSDTELGFLYENCLFTATVSYYEGWGLPIGESLSFGKTAVVADNSSMPEVGGDMVEYCDAHSISSIYEACYKLIADPDHRMALEARIAQTRLRTWDDVADGFIAAIRAS
;
A
#
# COMPACT_ATOMS: atom_id res chain seq x y z
N LEU A 1 -1.21 23.06 -2.34
CA LEU A 1 -1.18 21.83 -3.15
C LEU A 1 -1.43 22.13 -4.61
N SER A 2 -0.83 21.36 -5.50
CA SER A 2 -1.05 21.44 -6.94
C SER A 2 -1.12 20.04 -7.55
N TYR A 3 -1.68 19.93 -8.74
CA TYR A 3 -1.73 18.69 -9.49
C TYR A 3 -1.35 18.94 -10.96
N TRP A 4 -0.84 17.92 -11.63
CA TRP A 4 -0.52 17.96 -13.04
C TRP A 4 -1.76 17.76 -13.92
N ASP A 5 -2.09 18.75 -14.75
CA ASP A 5 -3.14 18.61 -15.77
C ASP A 5 -2.55 18.08 -17.07
N ARG A 6 -2.82 16.83 -17.40
CA ARG A 6 -2.28 16.15 -18.61
C ARG A 6 -2.78 16.71 -19.93
N VAL A 7 -3.88 17.46 -19.93
CA VAL A 7 -4.45 18.05 -21.13
C VAL A 7 -3.82 19.40 -21.42
N ARG A 8 -3.56 20.18 -20.35
CA ARG A 8 -2.97 21.51 -20.46
C ARG A 8 -1.45 21.50 -20.38
N HIS A 9 -0.86 20.38 -19.99
CA HIS A 9 0.57 20.25 -19.71
C HIS A 9 1.09 21.31 -18.74
N GLU A 10 0.37 21.53 -17.64
CA GLU A 10 0.73 22.51 -16.60
C GLU A 10 0.31 22.05 -15.20
N TYR A 11 0.96 22.61 -14.18
CA TYR A 11 0.52 22.46 -12.80
C TYR A 11 -0.60 23.44 -12.47
N LEU A 12 -1.70 22.91 -11.94
CA LEU A 12 -2.84 23.69 -11.47
C LEU A 12 -2.90 23.69 -9.94
N ALA A 13 -3.06 24.87 -9.36
CA ALA A 13 -3.17 25.04 -7.92
C ALA A 13 -4.54 24.54 -7.40
N ILE A 14 -4.51 23.99 -6.20
CA ILE A 14 -5.69 23.58 -5.44
C ILE A 14 -5.89 24.60 -4.33
N ASP A 15 -7.09 25.18 -4.27
CA ASP A 15 -7.45 26.13 -3.24
C ASP A 15 -7.39 25.52 -1.83
N ALA A 16 -6.68 26.19 -0.92
CA ALA A 16 -6.49 25.70 0.46
C ALA A 16 -7.80 25.64 1.24
N GLY A 17 -8.74 26.57 0.98
CA GLY A 17 -10.06 26.59 1.60
C GLY A 17 -10.90 25.39 1.17
N PHE A 18 -10.73 24.93 -0.09
CA PHE A 18 -11.35 23.71 -0.57
C PHE A 18 -10.87 22.49 0.20
N LEU A 19 -9.55 22.37 0.44
CA LEU A 19 -8.98 21.26 1.19
C LEU A 19 -9.39 21.26 2.66
N ALA A 20 -9.45 22.46 3.28
CA ALA A 20 -9.89 22.62 4.67
C ALA A 20 -11.38 22.25 4.89
N GLY A 21 -12.19 22.28 3.84
CA GLY A 21 -13.61 21.90 3.86
C GLY A 21 -13.86 20.42 3.59
N MET A 22 -12.82 19.60 3.39
CA MET A 22 -12.95 18.17 3.14
C MET A 22 -12.89 17.38 4.47
N ASP A 23 -13.96 16.66 4.79
CA ASP A 23 -14.02 15.81 5.97
C ASP A 23 -13.07 14.60 5.85
N GLU A 24 -12.75 14.19 4.62
CA GLU A 24 -11.87 13.07 4.33
C GLU A 24 -11.07 13.34 3.04
N PHE A 25 -9.76 13.24 3.14
CA PHE A 25 -8.85 13.37 1.99
C PHE A 25 -8.36 11.99 1.55
N SER A 26 -8.97 11.47 0.49
CA SER A 26 -8.51 10.22 -0.14
C SER A 26 -8.17 10.44 -1.61
N ALA A 27 -7.31 9.58 -2.17
CA ALA A 27 -6.94 9.62 -3.58
C ALA A 27 -8.17 9.47 -4.50
N ASP A 28 -9.20 8.75 -4.07
CA ASP A 28 -10.45 8.56 -4.81
C ASP A 28 -11.32 9.80 -4.78
N VAL A 29 -11.44 10.46 -3.64
CA VAL A 29 -12.15 11.75 -3.51
C VAL A 29 -11.43 12.80 -4.37
N PHE A 30 -10.10 12.87 -4.30
CA PHE A 30 -9.31 13.77 -5.14
C PHE A 30 -9.53 13.49 -6.63
N SER A 31 -9.46 12.22 -7.06
CA SER A 31 -9.69 11.83 -8.45
C SER A 31 -11.11 12.14 -8.93
N ALA A 32 -12.11 11.99 -8.07
CA ALA A 32 -13.50 12.32 -8.39
C ALA A 32 -13.70 13.81 -8.61
N VAL A 33 -13.13 14.62 -7.73
CA VAL A 33 -13.28 16.08 -7.75
C VAL A 33 -12.51 16.72 -8.90
N PHE A 34 -11.25 16.33 -9.09
CA PHE A 34 -10.37 17.02 -10.03
C PHE A 34 -10.38 16.45 -11.44
N PHE A 35 -10.60 15.15 -11.59
CA PHE A 35 -10.56 14.48 -12.89
C PHE A 35 -11.93 14.04 -13.40
N GLY A 36 -13.02 14.33 -12.66
CA GLY A 36 -14.37 13.88 -13.04
C GLY A 36 -14.48 12.36 -13.17
N LYS A 37 -13.46 11.63 -12.78
CA LYS A 37 -13.52 10.17 -12.67
C LYS A 37 -14.46 9.89 -11.52
N LYS A 38 -15.52 9.10 -11.77
CA LYS A 38 -16.27 8.50 -10.66
C LYS A 38 -15.22 7.92 -9.74
N ALA A 39 -15.18 8.43 -8.48
CA ALA A 39 -14.42 7.78 -7.46
C ALA A 39 -14.68 6.29 -7.65
N ARG A 40 -13.67 5.48 -7.85
CA ARG A 40 -13.82 4.07 -7.58
C ARG A 40 -14.10 4.07 -6.08
N ALA A 41 -15.39 4.22 -5.73
CA ALA A 41 -15.80 3.79 -4.41
C ALA A 41 -15.08 2.49 -4.22
N GLU A 42 -14.23 2.38 -3.23
CA GLU A 42 -13.77 1.09 -2.79
C GLU A 42 -14.99 0.21 -2.93
N GLN A 43 -14.92 -0.80 -3.79
CA GLN A 43 -16.08 -1.61 -4.04
C GLN A 43 -16.27 -2.47 -2.80
N ASP A 44 -16.66 -1.82 -1.71
CA ASP A 44 -17.34 -2.50 -0.64
C ASP A 44 -18.53 -3.17 -1.30
N ALA A 45 -18.34 -4.45 -1.59
CA ALA A 45 -19.44 -5.20 -2.14
C ALA A 45 -20.58 -5.10 -1.14
N ALA A 46 -21.78 -4.81 -1.61
CA ALA A 46 -22.95 -4.71 -0.74
C ALA A 46 -22.97 -5.87 0.27
N PRO A 47 -23.27 -5.63 1.54
CA PRO A 47 -23.39 -6.66 2.54
C PRO A 47 -24.20 -7.82 1.95
N THR A 48 -23.73 -9.06 2.08
CA THR A 48 -24.35 -10.25 1.49
C THR A 48 -24.15 -10.46 -0.03
N LEU A 49 -23.51 -9.53 -0.77
CA LEU A 49 -23.12 -9.72 -2.17
C LEU A 49 -21.60 -9.85 -2.35
N VAL A 50 -20.84 -9.77 -1.29
CA VAL A 50 -19.37 -9.88 -1.28
C VAL A 50 -18.88 -11.11 -2.04
N ARG A 51 -19.55 -12.26 -1.90
CA ARG A 51 -19.24 -13.51 -2.62
C ARG A 51 -19.30 -13.40 -4.15
N TYR A 52 -19.94 -12.37 -4.69
CA TYR A 52 -20.05 -12.14 -6.13
C TYR A 52 -19.13 -11.02 -6.63
N ARG A 53 -18.32 -10.41 -5.77
CA ARG A 53 -17.44 -9.27 -6.05
C ARG A 53 -16.58 -9.48 -7.29
N ASN A 54 -16.01 -10.67 -7.43
CA ASN A 54 -15.17 -11.04 -8.59
C ASN A 54 -15.97 -11.62 -9.78
N GLN A 55 -17.31 -11.55 -9.76
CA GLN A 55 -18.21 -12.05 -10.79
C GLN A 55 -19.19 -10.95 -11.21
N PRO A 56 -18.75 -9.97 -12.03
CA PRO A 56 -19.46 -8.72 -12.26
C PRO A 56 -20.91 -8.90 -12.76
N LEU A 57 -21.18 -9.87 -13.62
CA LEU A 57 -22.53 -10.16 -14.10
C LEU A 57 -23.44 -10.71 -13.01
N LYS A 58 -22.94 -11.61 -12.18
CA LYS A 58 -23.70 -12.17 -11.05
C LYS A 58 -23.91 -11.10 -9.97
N TYR A 59 -22.88 -10.31 -9.67
CA TYR A 59 -23.00 -9.20 -8.74
C TYR A 59 -24.08 -8.23 -9.18
N TRP A 60 -24.04 -7.76 -10.42
CA TRP A 60 -25.05 -6.88 -10.99
C TRP A 60 -26.47 -7.47 -10.91
N PHE A 61 -26.65 -8.74 -11.33
CA PHE A 61 -27.94 -9.41 -11.27
C PHE A 61 -28.50 -9.46 -9.85
N HIS A 62 -27.71 -9.92 -8.90
CA HIS A 62 -28.15 -10.02 -7.49
C HIS A 62 -28.37 -8.64 -6.86
N LYS A 63 -27.62 -7.62 -7.26
CA LYS A 63 -27.87 -6.22 -6.87
C LYS A 63 -29.24 -5.74 -7.35
N GLN A 64 -29.60 -5.99 -8.61
CA GLN A 64 -30.91 -5.66 -9.16
C GLN A 64 -32.06 -6.39 -8.45
N VAL A 65 -31.88 -7.65 -8.12
CA VAL A 65 -32.86 -8.43 -7.35
C VAL A 65 -33.11 -7.80 -5.99
N ARG A 66 -32.06 -7.41 -5.26
CA ARG A 66 -32.19 -6.76 -3.95
C ARG A 66 -32.85 -5.39 -4.06
N GLU A 67 -32.48 -4.62 -5.04
CA GLU A 67 -33.08 -3.32 -5.29
C GLU A 67 -34.60 -3.44 -5.46
N ARG A 68 -35.07 -4.45 -6.21
CA ARG A 68 -36.52 -4.71 -6.37
C ARG A 68 -37.19 -5.12 -5.06
N HIS A 69 -36.52 -5.94 -4.25
CA HIS A 69 -37.07 -6.34 -2.94
C HIS A 69 -37.08 -5.18 -1.95
N ALA A 70 -36.04 -4.33 -1.93
CA ALA A 70 -36.01 -3.12 -1.11
C ALA A 70 -37.12 -2.16 -1.46
N LYS A 71 -37.33 -1.87 -2.77
CA LYS A 71 -38.44 -1.02 -3.24
C LYS A 71 -39.84 -1.54 -2.88
N ARG A 72 -39.97 -2.85 -2.70
CA ARG A 72 -41.24 -3.49 -2.30
C ARG A 72 -41.39 -3.66 -0.78
N GLY A 73 -40.44 -3.17 0.01
CA GLY A 73 -40.48 -3.32 1.47
C GLY A 73 -40.36 -4.78 1.95
N ASN A 74 -39.81 -5.68 1.14
CA ASN A 74 -39.75 -7.11 1.46
C ASN A 74 -38.59 -7.42 2.43
N GLU A 75 -38.80 -7.09 3.71
CA GLU A 75 -37.81 -7.30 4.76
C GLU A 75 -37.45 -8.78 4.96
N ALA A 76 -38.42 -9.69 4.76
CA ALA A 76 -38.18 -11.14 4.88
C ALA A 76 -37.12 -11.67 3.88
N HIS A 77 -36.97 -11.02 2.72
CA HIS A 77 -35.94 -11.37 1.74
C HIS A 77 -34.55 -11.03 2.28
N PHE A 78 -34.39 -9.90 2.97
CA PHE A 78 -33.14 -9.45 3.55
C PHE A 78 -32.80 -10.24 4.82
N ALA A 79 -33.76 -10.45 5.71
CA ALA A 79 -33.61 -11.21 6.96
C ALA A 79 -33.10 -12.64 6.72
N ARG A 80 -33.65 -13.34 5.71
CA ARG A 80 -33.16 -14.68 5.31
C ARG A 80 -31.69 -14.70 4.86
N LYS A 81 -31.09 -13.56 4.61
CA LYS A 81 -29.70 -13.41 4.16
C LYS A 81 -28.84 -12.67 5.20
N GLY A 82 -29.35 -12.54 6.42
CA GLY A 82 -28.65 -11.89 7.52
C GLY A 82 -28.45 -10.39 7.33
N SER A 83 -29.38 -9.70 6.64
CA SER A 83 -29.32 -8.27 6.37
C SER A 83 -30.70 -7.63 6.53
N SER A 84 -30.80 -6.30 6.38
CA SER A 84 -32.04 -5.53 6.43
C SER A 84 -32.14 -4.55 5.25
N ILE A 85 -33.36 -4.05 4.98
CA ILE A 85 -33.55 -2.98 4.00
C ILE A 85 -32.85 -1.70 4.46
N ALA A 86 -32.79 -1.44 5.76
CA ALA A 86 -32.06 -0.29 6.31
C ALA A 86 -30.56 -0.36 6.01
N GLU A 87 -29.93 -1.52 6.21
CA GLU A 87 -28.52 -1.76 5.84
C GLU A 87 -28.28 -1.60 4.34
N TRP A 88 -29.20 -2.10 3.51
CA TRP A 88 -29.14 -1.94 2.07
C TRP A 88 -29.21 -0.47 1.62
N ASN A 89 -30.11 0.29 2.22
CA ASN A 89 -30.25 1.72 1.92
C ASN A 89 -29.04 2.52 2.41
N ALA A 90 -28.50 2.21 3.57
CA ALA A 90 -27.26 2.81 4.09
C ALA A 90 -26.08 2.53 3.16
N PHE A 91 -25.96 1.29 2.65
CA PHE A 91 -24.97 0.95 1.62
C PHE A 91 -25.15 1.79 0.35
N LYS A 92 -26.38 1.94 -0.15
CA LYS A 92 -26.68 2.75 -1.34
C LYS A 92 -26.39 4.23 -1.14
N GLU A 93 -26.60 4.76 0.06
CA GLU A 93 -26.23 6.15 0.36
C GLU A 93 -24.72 6.34 0.31
N ARG A 94 -23.93 5.36 0.78
CA ARG A 94 -22.45 5.36 0.66
C ARG A 94 -21.98 5.16 -0.79
N GLU A 95 -22.71 4.37 -1.61
CA GLU A 95 -22.41 4.23 -3.05
C GLU A 95 -22.74 5.48 -3.87
N LYS A 96 -23.56 6.38 -3.35
CA LYS A 96 -23.71 7.68 -3.99
C LYS A 96 -22.36 8.38 -3.89
N PRO A 97 -21.79 8.85 -5.02
CA PRO A 97 -20.64 9.72 -4.90
C PRO A 97 -20.99 10.79 -3.86
N PRO A 98 -20.06 11.10 -2.93
CA PRO A 98 -20.35 12.16 -1.98
C PRO A 98 -20.97 13.29 -2.77
N ARG A 99 -22.12 13.80 -2.33
CA ARG A 99 -22.65 15.08 -2.79
C ARG A 99 -21.68 16.13 -2.23
N LEU A 100 -20.52 16.15 -2.84
CA LEU A 100 -19.77 17.35 -2.93
C LEU A 100 -20.71 18.22 -3.79
N ASP A 101 -21.42 19.16 -3.17
CA ASP A 101 -21.78 20.36 -3.88
C ASP A 101 -20.46 20.82 -4.45
N ALA A 102 -20.20 20.38 -5.70
CA ALA A 102 -18.95 20.69 -6.37
C ALA A 102 -18.86 22.22 -6.26
N PRO A 103 -17.95 22.76 -5.47
CA PRO A 103 -17.79 24.19 -5.43
C PRO A 103 -17.68 24.56 -6.89
N LYS A 104 -18.49 25.50 -7.36
CA LYS A 104 -18.41 26.06 -8.72
C LYS A 104 -16.93 26.16 -9.00
N ALA A 105 -16.44 25.39 -9.95
CA ALA A 105 -15.03 25.11 -10.16
C ALA A 105 -14.22 26.36 -9.83
N ALA A 106 -13.52 26.35 -8.69
CA ALA A 106 -12.67 27.47 -8.32
C ALA A 106 -11.79 27.72 -9.54
N PRO A 107 -11.59 28.97 -9.97
CA PRO A 107 -10.80 29.24 -11.16
C PRO A 107 -9.49 28.48 -10.98
N ARG A 108 -9.25 27.50 -11.86
CA ARG A 108 -8.05 26.68 -11.84
C ARG A 108 -6.92 27.58 -12.27
N GLN A 109 -6.19 28.11 -11.30
CA GLN A 109 -5.06 28.98 -11.57
C GLN A 109 -3.83 28.13 -11.85
N SER A 110 -3.09 28.48 -12.90
CA SER A 110 -1.79 27.87 -13.17
C SER A 110 -0.81 28.20 -12.04
N VAL A 111 -0.05 27.22 -11.61
CA VAL A 111 1.05 27.45 -10.66
C VAL A 111 2.02 28.50 -11.23
N ALA A 112 2.26 28.49 -12.54
CA ALA A 112 3.12 29.47 -13.21
C ALA A 112 2.64 30.93 -13.04
N ASP A 113 1.33 31.16 -12.87
CA ASP A 113 0.76 32.50 -12.66
C ASP A 113 0.80 32.95 -11.21
N MET A 114 0.90 32.01 -10.28
CA MET A 114 0.83 32.26 -8.83
C MET A 114 2.20 32.32 -8.17
N CYS A 115 3.17 31.58 -8.70
CA CYS A 115 4.46 31.41 -8.08
C CYS A 115 5.34 32.67 -8.19
N LYS A 116 6.23 32.81 -7.21
CA LYS A 116 7.24 33.86 -7.13
C LYS A 116 8.63 33.24 -7.16
N PRO A 117 9.65 34.01 -7.60
CA PRO A 117 11.02 33.56 -7.53
C PRO A 117 11.41 33.11 -6.10
N GLY A 118 11.99 31.93 -6.01
CA GLY A 118 12.35 31.31 -4.72
C GLY A 118 11.27 30.44 -4.09
N ASP A 119 10.05 30.42 -4.62
CA ASP A 119 9.05 29.44 -4.19
C ASP A 119 9.52 28.02 -4.50
N GLN A 120 9.05 27.05 -3.71
CA GLN A 120 9.50 25.66 -3.76
C GLN A 120 8.39 24.76 -4.28
N LEU A 121 8.68 23.99 -5.33
CA LEU A 121 7.78 22.97 -5.86
C LEU A 121 8.34 21.59 -5.53
N ILE A 122 7.53 20.79 -4.80
CA ILE A 122 7.92 19.46 -4.37
C ILE A 122 7.09 18.44 -5.13
N SER A 123 7.75 17.58 -5.90
CA SER A 123 7.13 16.45 -6.55
C SER A 123 7.24 15.22 -5.66
N LEU A 124 6.10 14.72 -5.16
CA LEU A 124 6.02 13.54 -4.29
C LEU A 124 5.68 12.25 -5.03
N GLY A 125 5.27 12.36 -6.29
CA GLY A 125 4.80 11.24 -7.10
C GLY A 125 5.86 10.62 -7.99
N ALA A 126 5.50 9.49 -8.59
CA ALA A 126 6.23 8.85 -9.65
C ALA A 126 5.95 9.58 -10.98
N ILE A 127 6.92 10.31 -11.50
CA ILE A 127 6.71 11.23 -12.63
C ILE A 127 7.43 10.82 -13.93
N TRP A 128 8.13 9.70 -13.96
CA TRP A 128 9.05 9.29 -15.04
C TRP A 128 8.40 8.91 -16.39
N ASN A 129 7.09 8.90 -16.50
CA ASN A 129 6.39 8.64 -17.76
C ASN A 129 5.20 9.59 -17.96
N ILE A 130 5.38 10.85 -17.61
CA ILE A 130 4.36 11.88 -17.76
C ILE A 130 4.82 12.87 -18.84
N ASP A 131 4.18 12.78 -20.01
CA ASP A 131 4.49 13.65 -21.14
C ASP A 131 4.36 15.14 -20.78
N GLY A 132 5.37 15.93 -21.19
CA GLY A 132 5.41 17.38 -21.01
C GLY A 132 5.69 17.87 -19.59
N LEU A 133 5.79 16.96 -18.60
CA LEU A 133 6.00 17.37 -17.22
C LEU A 133 7.42 17.88 -16.97
N GLU A 134 8.39 17.25 -17.55
CA GLU A 134 9.80 17.59 -17.39
C GLU A 134 10.08 18.98 -17.98
N GLU A 135 9.58 19.24 -19.18
CA GLU A 135 9.68 20.53 -19.84
C GLU A 135 9.01 21.64 -19.01
N CYS A 136 7.85 21.35 -18.42
CA CYS A 136 7.16 22.29 -17.54
C CYS A 136 7.97 22.58 -16.27
N LEU A 137 8.57 21.56 -15.63
CA LEU A 137 9.41 21.77 -14.45
C LEU A 137 10.64 22.60 -14.76
N GLN A 138 11.28 22.32 -15.89
CA GLN A 138 12.43 23.12 -16.37
C GLN A 138 12.01 24.57 -16.66
N ASP A 139 10.87 24.80 -17.34
CA ASP A 139 10.38 26.15 -17.63
C ASP A 139 10.01 26.90 -16.33
N LEU A 140 9.35 26.26 -15.37
CA LEU A 140 9.05 26.87 -14.07
C LEU A 140 10.33 27.28 -13.32
N LYS A 141 11.38 26.48 -13.41
CA LYS A 141 12.68 26.83 -12.84
C LYS A 141 13.30 28.02 -13.55
N ASP A 142 13.43 27.98 -14.88
CA ASP A 142 14.20 28.93 -15.66
C ASP A 142 13.44 30.27 -15.80
N SER A 143 12.13 30.23 -16.07
CA SER A 143 11.34 31.45 -16.32
C SER A 143 10.77 32.09 -15.04
N LYS A 144 10.49 31.28 -14.02
CA LYS A 144 9.84 31.75 -12.78
C LYS A 144 10.76 31.73 -11.56
N GLY A 145 11.91 31.09 -11.64
CA GLY A 145 12.90 31.02 -10.56
C GLY A 145 12.46 30.14 -9.40
N LEU A 146 11.65 29.10 -9.67
CA LEU A 146 11.26 28.12 -8.65
C LEU A 146 12.43 27.23 -8.29
N LYS A 147 12.44 26.77 -7.04
CA LYS A 147 13.28 25.66 -6.59
C LYS A 147 12.50 24.36 -6.72
N ILE A 148 13.07 23.36 -7.37
CA ILE A 148 12.42 22.08 -7.65
C ILE A 148 13.00 20.99 -6.75
N TYR A 149 12.14 20.31 -5.99
CA TYR A 149 12.47 19.15 -5.15
C TYR A 149 11.75 17.92 -5.66
N GLN A 150 12.46 16.79 -5.72
CA GLN A 150 11.91 15.52 -6.19
C GLN A 150 12.07 14.44 -5.12
N LEU A 151 10.95 13.81 -4.72
CA LEU A 151 11.00 12.59 -3.94
C LEU A 151 11.29 11.40 -4.85
N VAL A 152 12.32 10.62 -4.50
CA VAL A 152 12.65 9.33 -5.11
C VAL A 152 12.30 8.23 -4.13
N HIS A 153 11.37 7.36 -4.51
CA HIS A 153 10.90 6.27 -3.65
C HIS A 153 11.88 5.10 -3.60
N ASP A 154 12.51 4.81 -4.70
CA ASP A 154 13.53 3.76 -4.85
C ASP A 154 14.26 3.90 -6.18
N LEU A 155 15.33 3.13 -6.34
CA LEU A 155 16.04 2.92 -7.58
C LEU A 155 15.92 1.47 -8.06
N ILE A 156 14.84 0.78 -7.67
CA ILE A 156 14.57 -0.61 -8.05
C ILE A 156 14.75 -0.87 -9.54
N PRO A 157 14.27 0.00 -10.47
CA PRO A 157 14.46 -0.21 -11.90
C PRO A 157 15.92 -0.29 -12.34
N LEU A 158 16.85 0.34 -11.62
CA LEU A 158 18.27 0.34 -11.91
C LEU A 158 19.06 -0.71 -11.14
N ILE A 159 18.64 -1.04 -9.93
CA ILE A 159 19.39 -1.93 -9.02
C ILE A 159 18.91 -3.37 -9.14
N ALA A 160 17.60 -3.58 -9.20
CA ALA A 160 16.98 -4.89 -9.27
C ALA A 160 16.52 -5.26 -10.71
N THR A 161 17.35 -4.96 -11.70
CA THR A 161 17.04 -5.06 -13.14
C THR A 161 16.55 -6.45 -13.57
N LYS A 162 16.98 -7.52 -12.90
CA LYS A 162 16.52 -8.90 -13.17
C LYS A 162 15.01 -9.11 -12.92
N HIS A 163 14.39 -8.20 -12.16
CA HIS A 163 12.98 -8.27 -11.77
C HIS A 163 12.11 -7.23 -12.49
N ILE A 164 12.69 -6.46 -13.41
CA ILE A 164 12.05 -5.34 -14.09
C ILE A 164 12.19 -5.53 -15.61
N ALA A 165 11.20 -5.06 -16.38
CA ALA A 165 11.29 -5.04 -17.83
C ALA A 165 12.39 -4.03 -18.27
N ALA A 166 13.19 -4.43 -19.26
CA ALA A 166 14.35 -3.62 -19.70
C ALA A 166 13.97 -2.20 -20.18
N ASP A 167 12.85 -2.08 -20.91
CA ASP A 167 12.36 -0.79 -21.40
C ASP A 167 12.06 0.17 -20.24
N PHE A 168 11.44 -0.35 -19.19
CA PHE A 168 11.13 0.44 -18.00
C PHE A 168 12.38 0.90 -17.24
N ALA A 169 13.41 0.07 -17.16
CA ALA A 169 14.69 0.43 -16.55
C ALA A 169 15.37 1.59 -17.32
N ASN A 170 15.32 1.54 -18.65
CA ASN A 170 15.85 2.59 -19.51
C ASN A 170 15.09 3.93 -19.35
N GLU A 171 13.75 3.88 -19.37
CA GLU A 171 12.92 5.07 -19.17
C GLU A 171 13.22 5.73 -17.80
N PHE A 172 13.32 4.91 -16.76
CA PHE A 172 13.64 5.40 -15.42
C PHE A 172 15.04 6.00 -15.35
N TYR A 173 16.05 5.38 -15.99
CA TYR A 173 17.41 5.91 -16.05
C TYR A 173 17.45 7.30 -16.69
N PHE A 174 16.85 7.46 -17.86
CA PHE A 174 16.85 8.73 -18.57
C PHE A 174 16.09 9.81 -17.82
N TRP A 175 14.95 9.48 -17.24
CA TRP A 175 14.22 10.39 -16.38
C TRP A 175 15.07 10.86 -15.18
N LEU A 176 15.68 9.93 -14.43
CA LEU A 176 16.45 10.28 -13.24
C LEU A 176 17.69 11.11 -13.60
N LYS A 177 18.35 10.78 -14.71
CA LYS A 177 19.47 11.55 -15.24
C LYS A 177 19.05 12.96 -15.64
N SER A 178 17.94 13.10 -16.33
CA SER A 178 17.41 14.40 -16.74
C SER A 178 16.95 15.22 -15.54
N SER A 179 16.28 14.59 -14.57
CA SER A 179 15.84 15.27 -13.35
C SER A 179 16.99 15.93 -12.58
N ALA A 180 18.20 15.38 -12.67
CA ALA A 180 19.40 15.98 -12.07
C ALA A 180 19.76 17.34 -12.68
N SER A 181 19.27 17.69 -13.87
CA SER A 181 19.54 19.00 -14.50
C SER A 181 18.67 20.11 -13.89
N TYR A 182 17.43 19.84 -13.57
CA TYR A 182 16.48 20.84 -13.09
C TYR A 182 16.17 20.76 -11.59
N CYS A 183 16.31 19.59 -10.94
CA CYS A 183 16.12 19.49 -9.51
C CYS A 183 17.22 20.19 -8.71
N ASP A 184 16.83 20.99 -7.74
CA ASP A 184 17.76 21.63 -6.81
C ASP A 184 18.14 20.68 -5.67
N ARG A 185 17.22 19.77 -5.31
CA ARG A 185 17.38 18.83 -4.23
C ARG A 185 16.55 17.57 -4.47
N PHE A 186 17.06 16.44 -4.04
CA PHE A 186 16.31 15.20 -3.96
C PHE A 186 15.94 14.86 -2.53
N LEU A 187 14.81 14.19 -2.38
CA LEU A 187 14.34 13.63 -1.13
C LEU A 187 14.28 12.12 -1.31
N ALA A 188 14.74 11.35 -0.35
CA ALA A 188 14.70 9.89 -0.36
C ALA A 188 13.89 9.40 0.83
N ASN A 189 13.12 8.34 0.63
CA ASN A 189 12.27 7.77 1.67
C ASN A 189 12.99 6.83 2.64
N SER A 190 14.29 6.59 2.44
CA SER A 190 15.16 5.77 3.31
C SER A 190 16.62 6.17 3.13
N GLU A 191 17.46 5.83 4.10
CA GLU A 191 18.91 5.99 3.97
C GLU A 191 19.47 5.12 2.84
N ASN A 192 18.92 3.92 2.65
CA ASN A 192 19.30 3.06 1.55
C ASN A 192 19.01 3.71 0.20
N THR A 193 17.79 4.25 0.01
CA THR A 193 17.44 4.96 -1.24
C THR A 193 18.34 6.20 -1.44
N ALA A 194 18.66 6.93 -0.37
CA ALA A 194 19.56 8.07 -0.46
C ALA A 194 20.99 7.67 -0.84
N LYS A 195 21.49 6.54 -0.30
CA LYS A 195 22.79 5.97 -0.66
C LYS A 195 22.85 5.62 -2.14
N ASP A 196 21.83 4.92 -2.63
CA ASP A 196 21.77 4.51 -4.04
C ASP A 196 21.65 5.72 -4.97
N LEU A 197 20.86 6.71 -4.57
CA LEU A 197 20.70 7.95 -5.34
C LEU A 197 21.99 8.76 -5.40
N ARG A 198 22.73 8.87 -4.29
CA ARG A 198 24.03 9.53 -4.28
C ARG A 198 25.03 8.79 -5.18
N ALA A 199 25.07 7.45 -5.12
CA ALA A 199 25.91 6.66 -6.00
C ALA A 199 25.57 6.86 -7.49
N PHE A 200 24.28 6.92 -7.82
CA PHE A 200 23.83 7.23 -9.17
C PHE A 200 24.25 8.64 -9.62
N MET A 201 24.11 9.65 -8.74
CA MET A 201 24.54 11.02 -9.05
C MET A 201 26.05 11.11 -9.29
N ASP A 202 26.84 10.40 -8.50
CA ASP A 202 28.31 10.31 -8.69
C ASP A 202 28.66 9.66 -10.05
N GLU A 203 27.94 8.59 -10.44
CA GLU A 203 28.15 7.91 -11.72
C GLU A 203 27.88 8.82 -12.92
N ILE A 204 26.85 9.66 -12.85
CA ILE A 204 26.53 10.62 -13.94
C ILE A 204 27.28 11.93 -13.83
N GLY A 205 28.22 12.07 -12.87
CA GLY A 205 29.02 13.27 -12.67
C GLY A 205 28.24 14.51 -12.21
N GLN A 206 27.13 14.30 -11.49
CA GLN A 206 26.31 15.37 -10.93
C GLN A 206 26.42 15.39 -9.40
N VAL A 207 26.32 16.61 -8.83
CA VAL A 207 26.25 16.78 -7.37
C VAL A 207 24.94 17.46 -7.03
N ARG A 208 24.08 16.76 -6.33
CA ARG A 208 22.81 17.30 -5.83
C ARG A 208 22.63 16.93 -4.37
N PRO A 209 22.11 17.83 -3.52
CA PRO A 209 21.75 17.49 -2.15
C PRO A 209 20.68 16.40 -2.14
N VAL A 210 20.83 15.42 -1.23
CA VAL A 210 19.88 14.35 -1.00
C VAL A 210 19.58 14.29 0.48
N ASP A 211 18.36 14.63 0.87
CA ASP A 211 17.87 14.53 2.25
C ASP A 211 17.01 13.28 2.41
N VAL A 212 17.04 12.73 3.61
CA VAL A 212 16.25 11.54 3.93
C VAL A 212 15.01 11.94 4.73
N VAL A 213 13.86 11.52 4.24
CA VAL A 213 12.58 11.65 4.92
C VAL A 213 11.93 10.26 4.98
N PRO A 214 12.24 9.47 6.01
CA PRO A 214 11.71 8.12 6.15
C PRO A 214 10.18 8.12 6.17
N LEU A 215 9.55 7.12 5.52
CA LEU A 215 8.10 7.01 5.51
C LEU A 215 7.55 6.53 6.86
N ALA A 216 6.23 6.49 6.98
CA ALA A 216 5.56 6.01 8.18
C ALA A 216 5.74 4.48 8.34
N GLN A 217 5.82 4.07 9.60
CA GLN A 217 5.68 2.67 10.03
C GLN A 217 4.25 2.44 10.54
N LYS A 218 3.66 3.49 11.16
CA LYS A 218 2.30 3.43 11.69
C LYS A 218 1.32 3.85 10.61
N PHE A 219 0.40 2.96 10.31
CA PHE A 219 -0.73 3.23 9.44
C PHE A 219 -1.96 3.45 10.31
N ASP A 220 -2.70 4.51 10.03
CA ASP A 220 -4.03 4.68 10.58
C ASP A 220 -4.90 3.64 9.89
N VAL A 221 -4.93 2.46 10.49
CA VAL A 221 -5.92 1.48 10.10
C VAL A 221 -7.25 2.14 10.33
N VAL A 222 -7.98 2.42 9.25
CA VAL A 222 -9.38 2.76 9.34
C VAL A 222 -10.05 1.53 9.92
N HIS A 223 -9.91 1.40 11.24
CA HIS A 223 -10.80 0.56 11.99
C HIS A 223 -12.17 1.17 11.72
N SER A 224 -12.93 0.56 10.82
CA SER A 224 -14.34 0.88 10.67
C SER A 224 -14.91 1.00 12.08
N ASN A 225 -14.93 2.24 12.60
CA ASN A 225 -15.48 2.64 13.90
C ASN A 225 -15.44 1.50 14.94
N ARG A 226 -14.24 1.04 15.33
CA ARG A 226 -14.09 0.45 16.65
C ARG A 226 -14.21 1.59 17.67
N VAL A 227 -15.41 2.13 17.78
CA VAL A 227 -15.83 2.61 19.07
C VAL A 227 -15.72 1.36 19.94
N ASN A 228 -14.65 1.26 20.73
CA ASN A 228 -14.63 0.41 21.91
C ASN A 228 -15.71 0.98 22.85
N ASP A 229 -16.96 0.83 22.44
CA ASP A 229 -18.10 1.06 23.29
C ASP A 229 -18.20 -0.19 24.16
N PRO A 230 -17.77 -0.12 25.42
CA PRO A 230 -17.88 -1.26 26.35
C PRO A 230 -19.34 -1.73 26.51
N ALA A 231 -20.31 -0.90 26.08
CA ALA A 231 -21.73 -1.26 26.14
C ALA A 231 -22.21 -2.12 24.96
N THR A 232 -21.45 -2.21 23.84
CA THR A 232 -21.88 -3.02 22.69
C THR A 232 -20.75 -3.76 21.96
N PRO A 233 -19.92 -4.58 22.66
CA PRO A 233 -18.76 -5.24 22.06
C PRO A 233 -19.11 -6.18 20.91
N PHE A 234 -20.28 -6.82 20.95
CA PHE A 234 -20.73 -7.76 19.91
C PHE A 234 -21.20 -7.09 18.61
N LYS A 235 -21.78 -5.88 18.67
CA LYS A 235 -22.30 -5.21 17.48
C LYS A 235 -21.18 -4.72 16.57
N SER A 236 -20.10 -4.21 17.14
CA SER A 236 -18.93 -3.74 16.36
C SER A 236 -18.20 -4.90 15.69
N HIS A 237 -18.01 -6.02 16.41
CA HIS A 237 -17.34 -7.21 15.87
C HIS A 237 -18.16 -7.90 14.78
N LEU A 238 -19.48 -8.04 14.95
CA LEU A 238 -20.35 -8.60 13.93
C LEU A 238 -20.47 -7.72 12.68
N SER A 239 -20.41 -6.40 12.81
CA SER A 239 -20.47 -5.49 11.65
C SER A 239 -19.18 -5.55 10.80
N SER A 240 -18.02 -5.69 11.42
CA SER A 240 -16.76 -5.85 10.69
C SER A 240 -16.68 -7.19 9.93
N ILE A 241 -17.17 -8.27 10.51
CA ILE A 241 -17.20 -9.59 9.87
C ILE A 241 -18.21 -9.67 8.71
N LYS A 242 -19.35 -8.98 8.83
CA LYS A 242 -20.40 -9.01 7.79
C LYS A 242 -19.98 -8.43 6.43
N GLY A 243 -18.96 -7.57 6.38
CA GLY A 243 -18.42 -6.96 5.17
C GLY A 243 -17.34 -7.79 4.47
N LEU A 244 -16.84 -8.87 5.12
CA LEU A 244 -15.73 -9.65 4.59
C LEU A 244 -16.21 -10.75 3.63
N ASP A 245 -15.39 -11.05 2.62
CA ASP A 245 -15.60 -12.20 1.74
C ASP A 245 -15.45 -13.51 2.54
N GLN A 246 -16.32 -14.49 2.28
CA GLN A 246 -16.26 -15.79 2.94
C GLN A 246 -14.93 -16.51 2.71
N SER A 247 -14.26 -16.25 1.58
CA SER A 247 -12.93 -16.80 1.31
C SER A 247 -11.89 -16.25 2.29
N VAL A 248 -11.94 -14.95 2.61
CA VAL A 248 -11.06 -14.31 3.60
C VAL A 248 -11.33 -14.87 5.00
N LEU A 249 -12.60 -14.99 5.40
CA LEU A 249 -12.98 -15.62 6.68
C LEU A 249 -12.50 -17.08 6.78
N ASN A 250 -12.50 -17.81 5.67
CA ASN A 250 -12.00 -19.19 5.67
C ASN A 250 -10.48 -19.28 5.87
N LEU A 251 -9.71 -18.26 5.46
CA LEU A 251 -8.27 -18.22 5.69
C LEU A 251 -7.91 -18.15 7.18
N THR A 252 -8.73 -17.48 7.98
CA THR A 252 -8.48 -17.29 9.42
C THR A 252 -8.92 -18.44 10.32
N LYS A 253 -9.44 -19.53 9.74
CA LYS A 253 -9.86 -20.73 10.52
C LYS A 253 -8.69 -21.54 11.08
N MET A 254 -7.52 -21.35 10.55
CA MET A 254 -6.26 -21.94 11.02
C MET A 254 -5.22 -20.85 11.24
N PRO A 255 -4.26 -21.04 12.12
CA PRO A 255 -3.11 -20.14 12.22
C PRO A 255 -2.44 -19.97 10.87
N TYR A 256 -1.97 -18.76 10.56
CA TYR A 256 -1.30 -18.48 9.30
C TYR A 256 -0.26 -17.36 9.42
N VAL A 257 0.72 -17.42 8.52
CA VAL A 257 1.69 -16.36 8.26
C VAL A 257 1.25 -15.59 7.03
N LEU A 258 1.28 -14.27 7.09
CA LEU A 258 0.77 -13.39 6.04
C LEU A 258 1.90 -12.79 5.21
N VAL A 259 1.75 -12.81 3.89
CA VAL A 259 2.64 -12.16 2.92
C VAL A 259 1.82 -11.16 2.12
N VAL A 260 2.16 -9.87 2.19
CA VAL A 260 1.38 -8.81 1.56
C VAL A 260 2.14 -8.17 0.40
N GLY A 261 1.43 -7.96 -0.71
CA GLY A 261 1.93 -7.23 -1.86
C GLY A 261 1.61 -7.91 -3.21
N THR A 262 2.06 -7.26 -4.27
CA THR A 262 2.00 -7.84 -5.61
C THR A 262 2.89 -9.08 -5.67
N MET A 263 2.37 -10.19 -6.18
CA MET A 263 3.12 -11.45 -6.28
C MET A 263 4.06 -11.41 -7.49
N GLU A 264 5.20 -10.74 -7.31
CA GLU A 264 6.25 -10.56 -8.32
C GLU A 264 7.58 -11.17 -7.86
N SER A 265 8.48 -11.46 -8.80
CA SER A 265 9.75 -12.15 -8.50
C SER A 265 10.63 -11.40 -7.49
N ARG A 266 10.62 -10.07 -7.49
CA ARG A 266 11.37 -9.23 -6.55
C ARG A 266 10.98 -9.46 -5.09
N LYS A 267 9.70 -9.78 -4.82
CA LYS A 267 9.19 -10.13 -3.49
C LYS A 267 9.67 -11.50 -2.99
N ASN A 268 10.43 -12.24 -3.83
CA ASN A 268 11.10 -13.50 -3.47
C ASN A 268 10.13 -14.59 -2.95
N ILE A 269 8.89 -14.54 -3.45
CA ILE A 269 7.82 -15.47 -3.04
C ILE A 269 8.17 -16.93 -3.34
N TRP A 270 9.01 -17.16 -4.35
CA TRP A 270 9.46 -18.50 -4.73
C TRP A 270 10.37 -19.16 -3.69
N ARG A 271 11.40 -18.44 -3.19
CA ARG A 271 12.27 -18.97 -2.11
C ARG A 271 11.50 -19.14 -0.80
N LEU A 272 10.59 -18.23 -0.50
CA LEU A 272 9.72 -18.37 0.66
C LEU A 272 8.85 -19.63 0.55
N ALA A 273 8.29 -19.92 -0.62
CA ALA A 273 7.52 -21.14 -0.83
C ALA A 273 8.37 -22.41 -0.71
N GLN A 274 9.64 -22.38 -1.16
CA GLN A 274 10.56 -23.50 -0.99
C GLN A 274 10.93 -23.72 0.49
N ALA A 275 11.21 -22.64 1.23
CA ALA A 275 11.41 -22.72 2.68
C ALA A 275 10.14 -23.27 3.38
N TRP A 276 8.97 -22.83 2.94
CA TRP A 276 7.69 -23.34 3.46
C TRP A 276 7.48 -24.83 3.17
N GLN A 277 7.88 -25.29 1.99
CA GLN A 277 7.83 -26.71 1.63
C GLN A 277 8.69 -27.57 2.57
N GLN A 278 9.87 -27.06 2.99
CA GLN A 278 10.72 -27.75 3.97
C GLN A 278 10.08 -27.71 5.37
N LEU A 279 9.50 -26.56 5.77
CA LEU A 279 8.79 -26.43 7.06
C LEU A 279 7.64 -27.43 7.19
N VAL A 280 6.84 -27.60 6.14
CA VAL A 280 5.72 -28.57 6.11
C VAL A 280 6.20 -30.02 6.36
N GLN A 281 7.44 -30.31 6.03
CA GLN A 281 8.04 -31.64 6.24
C GLN A 281 8.75 -31.79 7.60
N THR A 282 8.82 -30.73 8.40
CA THR A 282 9.48 -30.74 9.71
C THR A 282 8.59 -31.48 10.71
N PRO A 283 9.09 -32.57 11.34
CA PRO A 283 8.31 -33.31 12.33
C PRO A 283 7.94 -32.44 13.53
N ASP A 284 6.81 -32.72 14.12
CA ASP A 284 6.33 -32.17 15.40
C ASP A 284 6.21 -30.61 15.42
N LEU A 285 6.13 -29.98 14.25
CA LEU A 285 5.90 -28.54 14.13
C LEU A 285 4.41 -28.25 13.91
N ASP A 286 3.82 -27.45 14.78
CA ASP A 286 2.45 -26.94 14.63
C ASP A 286 2.40 -25.95 13.47
N MET A 287 2.32 -26.49 12.26
CA MET A 287 2.53 -25.76 11.02
C MET A 287 1.37 -24.82 10.69
N PRO A 288 1.57 -23.51 10.58
CA PRO A 288 0.55 -22.58 10.09
C PRO A 288 0.41 -22.62 8.56
N LYS A 289 -0.66 -22.05 8.02
CA LYS A 289 -0.80 -21.77 6.59
C LYS A 289 0.12 -20.60 6.19
N LEU A 290 0.52 -20.55 4.91
CA LEU A 290 1.12 -19.37 4.30
C LEU A 290 0.08 -18.70 3.42
N VAL A 291 -0.27 -17.46 3.73
CA VAL A 291 -1.32 -16.71 3.02
C VAL A 291 -0.68 -15.55 2.25
N PHE A 292 -0.79 -15.59 0.93
CA PHE A 292 -0.42 -14.49 0.06
C PHE A 292 -1.63 -13.57 -0.17
N ALA A 293 -1.51 -12.31 0.25
CA ALA A 293 -2.55 -11.29 0.11
C ALA A 293 -2.11 -10.22 -0.89
N GLY A 294 -2.77 -10.17 -2.05
CA GLY A 294 -2.43 -9.20 -3.08
C GLY A 294 -2.94 -9.57 -4.46
N LYS A 295 -2.39 -8.89 -5.47
CA LYS A 295 -2.69 -9.17 -6.88
C LYS A 295 -1.59 -10.02 -7.51
N PRO A 296 -1.92 -10.80 -8.57
CA PRO A 296 -0.90 -11.41 -9.41
C PRO A 296 0.06 -10.36 -9.95
N GLY A 297 1.34 -10.69 -9.98
CA GLY A 297 2.41 -9.86 -10.52
C GLY A 297 3.03 -10.47 -11.78
N TRP A 298 4.31 -10.26 -11.95
CA TRP A 298 5.07 -10.65 -13.12
C TRP A 298 6.37 -11.37 -12.74
N LEU A 299 6.95 -12.09 -13.71
CA LEU A 299 8.22 -12.83 -13.56
C LEU A 299 8.18 -13.81 -12.36
N ASN A 300 7.07 -14.50 -12.17
CA ASN A 300 6.84 -15.46 -11.08
C ASN A 300 6.49 -16.87 -11.55
N ASP A 301 6.86 -17.21 -12.79
CA ASP A 301 6.52 -18.50 -13.43
C ASP A 301 7.01 -19.70 -12.60
N ASP A 302 8.19 -19.62 -11.99
CA ASP A 302 8.73 -20.68 -11.12
C ASP A 302 7.85 -20.90 -9.89
N PHE A 303 7.37 -19.82 -9.28
CA PHE A 303 6.44 -19.90 -8.16
C PHE A 303 5.09 -20.50 -8.58
N GLU A 304 4.53 -20.04 -9.70
CA GLU A 304 3.25 -20.55 -10.20
C GLU A 304 3.35 -22.02 -10.57
N SER A 305 4.45 -22.42 -11.21
CA SER A 305 4.74 -23.84 -11.56
C SER A 305 4.83 -24.72 -10.32
N LEU A 306 5.52 -24.25 -9.26
CA LEU A 306 5.60 -24.95 -7.98
C LEU A 306 4.20 -25.11 -7.34
N MET A 307 3.41 -24.04 -7.31
CA MET A 307 2.07 -24.08 -6.74
C MET A 307 1.16 -25.05 -7.51
N GLN A 308 1.21 -25.02 -8.83
CA GLN A 308 0.43 -25.91 -9.66
C GLN A 308 0.86 -27.38 -9.51
N ALA A 309 2.16 -27.66 -9.56
CA ALA A 309 2.70 -29.02 -9.47
C ALA A 309 2.42 -29.68 -8.12
N THR A 310 2.36 -28.88 -7.04
CA THR A 310 2.20 -29.39 -5.67
C THR A 310 0.79 -29.22 -5.10
N GLY A 311 -0.16 -28.68 -5.87
CA GLY A 311 -1.48 -28.32 -5.36
C GLY A 311 -1.39 -27.31 -4.21
N ASN A 312 -0.63 -26.23 -4.40
CA ASN A 312 -0.35 -25.21 -3.40
C ASN A 312 0.31 -25.79 -2.13
N LEU A 313 1.34 -26.59 -2.32
CA LEU A 313 2.02 -27.37 -1.26
C LEU A 313 1.05 -28.24 -0.46
N GLY A 314 0.18 -28.99 -1.15
CA GLY A 314 -0.85 -29.79 -0.48
C GLY A 314 -1.90 -28.94 0.26
N GLY A 315 -2.13 -27.70 -0.18
CA GLY A 315 -3.07 -26.77 0.42
C GLY A 315 -2.50 -25.97 1.62
N TRP A 316 -1.21 -26.05 1.88
CA TRP A 316 -0.55 -25.22 2.91
C TRP A 316 -0.40 -23.77 2.48
N VAL A 317 -0.34 -23.49 1.17
CA VAL A 317 -0.35 -22.14 0.61
C VAL A 317 -1.77 -21.75 0.22
N GLN A 318 -2.18 -20.54 0.60
CA GLN A 318 -3.49 -19.98 0.35
C GLN A 318 -3.35 -18.56 -0.23
N PHE A 319 -4.41 -18.06 -0.88
CA PHE A 319 -4.40 -16.77 -1.55
C PHE A 319 -5.61 -15.92 -1.19
N ALA A 320 -5.38 -14.70 -0.70
CA ALA A 320 -6.35 -13.62 -0.64
C ALA A 320 -6.16 -12.71 -1.86
N LYS A 321 -6.89 -12.98 -2.94
CA LYS A 321 -6.71 -12.25 -4.21
C LYS A 321 -7.37 -10.88 -4.14
N ARG A 322 -6.56 -9.82 -4.19
CA ARG A 322 -7.00 -8.42 -4.17
C ARG A 322 -7.96 -8.14 -2.99
N PRO A 323 -7.53 -8.39 -1.76
CA PRO A 323 -8.36 -8.03 -0.60
C PRO A 323 -8.60 -6.53 -0.60
N SER A 324 -9.74 -6.08 -0.06
CA SER A 324 -9.97 -4.69 0.29
C SER A 324 -9.12 -4.30 1.48
N ASP A 325 -8.98 -3.00 1.77
CA ASP A 325 -8.21 -2.53 2.93
C ASP A 325 -8.79 -3.06 4.24
N THR A 326 -10.12 -3.15 4.34
CA THR A 326 -10.80 -3.77 5.48
C THR A 326 -10.45 -5.27 5.63
N GLU A 327 -10.44 -6.01 4.50
CA GLU A 327 -10.05 -7.43 4.50
C GLU A 327 -8.57 -7.60 4.81
N LEU A 328 -7.73 -6.71 4.29
CA LEU A 328 -6.29 -6.72 4.57
C LEU A 328 -6.01 -6.44 6.04
N GLY A 329 -6.66 -5.42 6.61
CA GLY A 329 -6.59 -5.14 8.05
C GLY A 329 -7.01 -6.35 8.90
N PHE A 330 -8.11 -7.00 8.52
CA PHE A 330 -8.55 -8.23 9.20
C PHE A 330 -7.53 -9.37 9.10
N LEU A 331 -6.86 -9.51 7.95
CA LEU A 331 -5.79 -10.50 7.78
C LEU A 331 -4.55 -10.17 8.64
N TYR A 332 -4.15 -8.91 8.73
CA TYR A 332 -3.05 -8.51 9.62
C TYR A 332 -3.38 -8.77 11.10
N GLU A 333 -4.59 -8.42 11.55
CA GLU A 333 -5.00 -8.62 12.93
C GLU A 333 -4.95 -10.08 13.38
N ASN A 334 -5.26 -11.01 12.47
CA ASN A 334 -5.45 -12.43 12.79
C ASN A 334 -4.28 -13.33 12.38
N CYS A 335 -3.22 -12.80 11.72
CA CYS A 335 -2.04 -13.59 11.41
C CYS A 335 -1.18 -13.85 12.66
N LEU A 336 -0.34 -14.88 12.60
CA LEU A 336 0.69 -15.11 13.63
C LEU A 336 1.78 -14.04 13.53
N PHE A 337 2.32 -13.86 12.35
CA PHE A 337 3.31 -12.85 11.98
C PHE A 337 3.26 -12.66 10.47
N THR A 338 4.04 -11.72 9.94
CA THR A 338 4.14 -11.51 8.50
C THR A 338 5.51 -11.90 7.95
N ALA A 339 5.64 -12.06 6.63
CA ALA A 339 6.91 -12.31 5.99
C ALA A 339 7.13 -11.35 4.82
N THR A 340 8.27 -10.65 4.82
CA THR A 340 8.74 -9.73 3.77
C THR A 340 10.19 -10.04 3.45
N VAL A 341 10.40 -11.04 2.58
CA VAL A 341 11.73 -11.59 2.25
C VAL A 341 12.23 -11.10 0.89
N SER A 342 11.87 -9.88 0.53
CA SER A 342 12.18 -9.26 -0.76
C SER A 342 13.68 -9.16 -1.03
N TYR A 343 14.06 -9.23 -2.32
CA TYR A 343 15.45 -8.95 -2.71
C TYR A 343 15.82 -7.48 -2.58
N TYR A 344 14.85 -6.60 -2.70
CA TYR A 344 15.05 -5.16 -2.59
C TYR A 344 13.74 -4.43 -2.35
N GLU A 345 13.73 -3.42 -1.46
CA GLU A 345 12.62 -2.49 -1.22
C GLU A 345 13.14 -1.06 -1.09
N GLY A 346 12.33 -0.08 -1.51
CA GLY A 346 12.60 1.33 -1.26
C GLY A 346 12.30 1.75 0.19
N TRP A 347 11.27 1.12 0.80
CA TRP A 347 10.93 1.28 2.22
C TRP A 347 10.52 -0.04 2.85
N GLY A 348 9.49 -0.69 2.32
CA GLY A 348 8.95 -1.92 2.90
C GLY A 348 7.66 -1.65 3.70
N LEU A 349 6.69 -0.97 3.09
CA LEU A 349 5.39 -0.66 3.73
C LEU A 349 4.74 -1.85 4.45
N PRO A 350 4.73 -3.11 3.91
CA PRO A 350 4.14 -4.24 4.60
C PRO A 350 4.78 -4.57 5.96
N ILE A 351 6.05 -4.18 6.17
CA ILE A 351 6.73 -4.34 7.47
C ILE A 351 6.10 -3.34 8.46
N GLY A 352 6.03 -2.05 8.11
CA GLY A 352 5.39 -1.03 8.93
C GLY A 352 3.93 -1.34 9.22
N GLU A 353 3.17 -1.81 8.21
CA GLU A 353 1.80 -2.29 8.38
C GLU A 353 1.72 -3.40 9.43
N SER A 354 2.57 -4.42 9.35
CA SER A 354 2.65 -5.50 10.34
C SER A 354 2.87 -4.96 11.76
N LEU A 355 3.86 -4.09 11.92
CA LEU A 355 4.18 -3.45 13.20
C LEU A 355 3.00 -2.62 13.73
N SER A 356 2.24 -1.93 12.87
CA SER A 356 1.04 -1.17 13.25
C SER A 356 -0.06 -2.04 13.85
N PHE A 357 -0.15 -3.31 13.41
CA PHE A 357 -1.05 -4.29 13.99
C PHE A 357 -0.47 -5.04 15.19
N GLY A 358 0.71 -4.63 15.67
CA GLY A 358 1.42 -5.28 16.77
C GLY A 358 1.96 -6.66 16.43
N LYS A 359 2.13 -6.95 15.12
CA LYS A 359 2.64 -8.24 14.65
C LYS A 359 4.11 -8.11 14.27
N THR A 360 4.95 -9.03 14.76
CA THR A 360 6.31 -9.16 14.28
C THR A 360 6.36 -9.74 12.86
N ALA A 361 7.53 -9.81 12.27
CA ALA A 361 7.73 -10.28 10.90
C ALA A 361 9.03 -11.07 10.74
N VAL A 362 9.08 -11.94 9.73
CA VAL A 362 10.34 -12.37 9.11
C VAL A 362 10.67 -11.38 8.00
N VAL A 363 11.83 -10.76 8.05
CA VAL A 363 12.24 -9.67 7.17
C VAL A 363 13.62 -9.95 6.58
N ALA A 364 13.81 -9.67 5.30
CA ALA A 364 15.14 -9.77 4.70
C ALA A 364 16.06 -8.66 5.24
N ASP A 365 17.29 -9.05 5.57
CA ASP A 365 18.32 -8.13 6.09
C ASP A 365 19.06 -7.42 4.96
N ASN A 366 18.30 -6.68 4.14
CA ASN A 366 18.87 -5.92 3.04
C ASN A 366 18.05 -4.68 2.69
N SER A 367 18.62 -3.80 1.84
CA SER A 367 18.02 -2.53 1.40
C SER A 367 17.48 -1.70 2.57
N SER A 368 16.31 -1.10 2.45
CA SER A 368 15.68 -0.27 3.49
C SER A 368 14.94 -1.07 4.57
N MET A 369 14.78 -2.39 4.41
CA MET A 369 13.94 -3.19 5.31
C MET A 369 14.41 -3.17 6.78
N PRO A 370 15.74 -3.17 7.08
CA PRO A 370 16.23 -2.99 8.46
C PRO A 370 15.88 -1.63 9.07
N GLU A 371 15.76 -0.57 8.26
CA GLU A 371 15.36 0.75 8.75
C GLU A 371 13.92 0.76 9.27
N VAL A 372 13.07 -0.11 8.71
CA VAL A 372 11.66 -0.24 9.10
C VAL A 372 11.49 -1.23 10.25
N GLY A 373 12.14 -2.39 10.16
CA GLY A 373 11.98 -3.49 11.11
C GLY A 373 12.68 -3.25 12.45
N GLY A 374 13.84 -2.58 12.46
CA GLY A 374 14.63 -2.32 13.65
C GLY A 374 14.94 -3.62 14.42
N ASP A 375 14.71 -3.62 15.72
CA ASP A 375 14.87 -4.80 16.60
C ASP A 375 13.54 -5.51 16.93
N MET A 376 12.50 -5.19 16.16
CA MET A 376 11.11 -5.68 16.34
C MET A 376 10.79 -6.91 15.49
N VAL A 377 11.71 -7.39 14.67
CA VAL A 377 11.50 -8.44 13.66
C VAL A 377 12.60 -9.48 13.72
N GLU A 378 12.37 -10.64 13.09
CA GLU A 378 13.38 -11.67 12.86
C GLU A 378 13.96 -11.52 11.46
N TYR A 379 15.28 -11.44 11.33
CA TYR A 379 15.96 -11.22 10.05
C TYR A 379 16.37 -12.51 9.37
N CYS A 380 16.41 -12.47 8.01
CA CYS A 380 16.93 -13.55 7.19
C CYS A 380 17.69 -13.01 5.97
N ASP A 381 18.59 -13.84 5.42
CA ASP A 381 19.19 -13.60 4.12
C ASP A 381 18.19 -13.97 3.00
N ALA A 382 17.77 -12.99 2.20
CA ALA A 382 16.87 -13.17 1.07
C ALA A 382 17.39 -14.17 0.01
N HIS A 383 18.69 -14.38 -0.07
CA HIS A 383 19.32 -15.28 -1.02
C HIS A 383 19.45 -16.73 -0.54
N SER A 384 19.17 -16.98 0.74
CA SER A 384 19.29 -18.28 1.40
C SER A 384 17.93 -18.86 1.81
N ILE A 385 17.53 -19.96 1.16
CA ILE A 385 16.31 -20.70 1.54
C ILE A 385 16.43 -21.20 2.99
N SER A 386 17.63 -21.66 3.40
CA SER A 386 17.88 -22.12 4.76
C SER A 386 17.70 -21.00 5.79
N SER A 387 18.22 -19.79 5.50
CA SER A 387 18.04 -18.65 6.40
C SER A 387 16.58 -18.23 6.52
N ILE A 388 15.82 -18.22 5.41
CA ILE A 388 14.37 -17.96 5.42
C ILE A 388 13.64 -19.04 6.23
N TYR A 389 14.01 -20.32 6.03
CA TYR A 389 13.46 -21.44 6.80
C TYR A 389 13.72 -21.25 8.30
N GLU A 390 14.97 -20.99 8.71
CA GLU A 390 15.34 -20.84 10.10
C GLU A 390 14.62 -19.69 10.80
N ALA A 391 14.51 -18.53 10.15
CA ALA A 391 13.79 -17.40 10.67
C ALA A 391 12.28 -17.69 10.83
N CYS A 392 11.64 -18.31 9.81
CA CYS A 392 10.26 -18.74 9.92
C CYS A 392 10.07 -19.81 10.98
N TYR A 393 10.93 -20.83 11.02
CA TYR A 393 10.92 -21.90 12.03
C TYR A 393 10.96 -21.33 13.45
N LYS A 394 11.87 -20.40 13.70
CA LYS A 394 12.04 -19.78 15.02
C LYS A 394 10.77 -19.07 15.48
N LEU A 395 10.09 -18.29 14.62
CA LEU A 395 8.85 -17.62 14.99
C LEU A 395 7.64 -18.56 15.10
N ILE A 396 7.68 -19.74 14.46
CA ILE A 396 6.64 -20.76 14.57
C ILE A 396 6.84 -21.60 15.82
N ALA A 397 8.06 -22.11 16.01
CA ALA A 397 8.39 -23.07 17.07
C ALA A 397 8.58 -22.45 18.47
N ASP A 398 8.90 -21.13 18.52
CA ASP A 398 9.14 -20.39 19.76
C ASP A 398 8.14 -19.23 19.93
N PRO A 399 6.95 -19.50 20.50
CA PRO A 399 5.97 -18.46 20.78
C PRO A 399 6.47 -17.38 21.75
N ASP A 400 7.35 -17.72 22.70
CA ASP A 400 7.88 -16.77 23.69
C ASP A 400 8.80 -15.75 23.01
N HIS A 401 9.66 -16.21 22.10
CA HIS A 401 10.46 -15.31 21.29
C HIS A 401 9.61 -14.38 20.42
N ARG A 402 8.57 -14.92 19.78
CA ARG A 402 7.63 -14.11 18.99
C ARG A 402 6.93 -13.05 19.85
N MET A 403 6.40 -13.43 21.00
CA MET A 403 5.76 -12.49 21.94
C MET A 403 6.74 -11.45 22.48
N ALA A 404 8.03 -11.80 22.68
CA ALA A 404 9.05 -10.82 23.08
C ALA A 404 9.28 -9.74 22.01
N LEU A 405 9.28 -10.11 20.71
CA LEU A 405 9.36 -9.14 19.61
C LEU A 405 8.09 -8.26 19.55
N GLU A 406 6.92 -8.86 19.71
CA GLU A 406 5.64 -8.13 19.74
C GLU A 406 5.55 -7.17 20.95
N ALA A 407 6.12 -7.54 22.10
CA ALA A 407 6.22 -6.67 23.27
C ALA A 407 7.13 -5.44 22.99
N ARG A 408 8.20 -5.61 22.22
CA ARG A 408 9.03 -4.46 21.77
C ARG A 408 8.25 -3.51 20.88
N ILE A 409 7.45 -4.04 19.95
CA ILE A 409 6.57 -3.21 19.10
C ILE A 409 5.66 -2.34 19.98
N ALA A 410 5.03 -2.94 21.01
CA ALA A 410 4.13 -2.23 21.90
C ALA A 410 4.81 -1.11 22.72
N GLN A 411 6.13 -1.21 22.92
CA GLN A 411 6.94 -0.22 23.64
C GLN A 411 7.58 0.82 22.72
N THR A 412 7.58 0.59 21.41
CA THR A 412 8.24 1.46 20.43
C THR A 412 7.24 2.46 19.86
N ARG A 413 7.63 3.74 19.82
CA ARG A 413 6.87 4.75 19.09
C ARG A 413 7.11 4.58 17.60
N LEU A 414 6.15 4.02 16.90
CA LEU A 414 6.20 3.93 15.45
C LEU A 414 6.04 5.31 14.80
N ARG A 415 6.81 5.55 13.73
CA ARG A 415 6.76 6.79 12.95
C ARG A 415 5.40 6.92 12.24
N THR A 416 4.75 8.07 12.39
CA THR A 416 3.45 8.40 11.81
C THR A 416 3.57 9.20 10.51
N TRP A 417 2.45 9.38 9.81
CA TRP A 417 2.40 10.27 8.65
C TRP A 417 2.57 11.75 9.01
N ASP A 418 2.23 12.17 10.23
CA ASP A 418 2.54 13.52 10.73
C ASP A 418 4.06 13.72 10.87
N ASP A 419 4.77 12.71 11.40
CA ASP A 419 6.24 12.75 11.46
C ASP A 419 6.88 12.83 10.06
N VAL A 420 6.27 12.19 9.06
CA VAL A 420 6.71 12.29 7.65
C VAL A 420 6.48 13.70 7.13
N ALA A 421 5.32 14.29 7.36
CA ALA A 421 5.01 15.66 6.95
C ALA A 421 5.96 16.66 7.59
N ASP A 422 6.23 16.54 8.88
CA ASP A 422 7.21 17.37 9.60
C ASP A 422 8.63 17.21 9.03
N GLY A 423 9.02 15.99 8.66
CA GLY A 423 10.28 15.70 8.00
C GLY A 423 10.42 16.41 6.64
N PHE A 424 9.38 16.38 5.81
CA PHE A 424 9.35 17.14 4.56
C PHE A 424 9.47 18.65 4.80
N ILE A 425 8.70 19.18 5.74
CA ILE A 425 8.74 20.62 6.08
C ILE A 425 10.13 21.02 6.56
N ALA A 426 10.78 20.19 7.38
CA ALA A 426 12.13 20.44 7.88
C ALA A 426 13.17 20.46 6.74
N ALA A 427 13.14 19.47 5.85
CA ALA A 427 14.02 19.36 4.69
C ALA A 427 13.89 20.58 3.74
N ILE A 428 12.66 21.08 3.57
CA ILE A 428 12.38 22.25 2.74
C ILE A 428 12.90 23.54 3.38
N ARG A 429 12.75 23.70 4.70
CA ARG A 429 13.18 24.93 5.41
C ARG A 429 14.68 25.02 5.60
N ALA A 430 15.38 23.91 5.56
CA ALA A 430 16.86 23.86 5.65
C ALA A 430 17.57 24.24 4.34
N SER A 431 16.86 24.65 3.32
CA SER A 431 17.35 24.86 1.94
C SER A 431 17.60 26.32 1.61
#